data_a8b77b2357471711952d86d3b9830f6c
#
_entry.id   a8b77b2357471711952d86d3b9830f6c
#
_cell.length_a   1.000
_cell.length_b   1.000
_cell.length_c   1.000
_cell.angle_alpha   90.00
_cell.angle_beta   90.00
_cell.angle_gamma   90.00
#
_symmetry.space_group_name_H-M   'P 1'
#
loop_
_entity.id
_entity.type
_entity.pdbx_description
1 polymer ?
#
loop_
_entity_poly.entity_id
_entity_poly.type
_entity_poly.pdbx_seq_one_letter_code
_entity_poly.pdbx_strand_id
1 'polypeptide(L)'
;MKKILLLLLLPIFGFGQVVNTFPWTNDFESFITLQEDPNDNGDWMLKQGPTSSANTGPSGDHTTGNGMYYYVESSYPGYPNQVFTTYTPMFDVSATPGKVLSFWYHMYGTAMGDLEIAIISGGTYTPIDTISGNQGNQWYFAYYPITAVDSFKIAFKATTGSSFT
;
A
#
# COMPACT_ATOMS: atom_id res chain seq x y z
N MET A 1 52.19 -1.96 22.01
CA MET A 1 51.56 -2.47 20.80
C MET A 1 50.06 -2.22 20.89
N LYS A 2 49.53 -1.27 20.10
CA LYS A 2 48.08 -0.96 20.07
C LYS A 2 47.39 -1.96 19.16
N LYS A 3 46.47 -2.77 19.68
CA LYS A 3 45.62 -3.66 18.89
C LYS A 3 44.51 -2.83 18.24
N ILE A 4 44.50 -2.73 16.91
CA ILE A 4 43.42 -2.13 16.15
C ILE A 4 42.36 -3.21 15.97
N LEU A 5 41.18 -3.03 16.56
CA LEU A 5 39.99 -3.86 16.32
C LEU A 5 39.33 -3.33 15.04
N LEU A 6 39.51 -4.04 13.94
CA LEU A 6 38.79 -3.75 12.68
C LEU A 6 37.37 -4.32 12.79
N LEU A 7 36.39 -3.45 13.03
CA LEU A 7 34.97 -3.81 13.00
C LEU A 7 34.55 -3.90 11.53
N LEU A 8 34.41 -5.12 11.02
CA LEU A 8 33.90 -5.38 9.66
C LEU A 8 32.37 -5.21 9.71
N LEU A 9 31.86 -4.05 9.29
CA LEU A 9 30.43 -3.84 9.02
C LEU A 9 30.09 -4.59 7.71
N LEU A 10 29.58 -5.81 7.85
CA LEU A 10 28.93 -6.48 6.73
C LEU A 10 27.63 -5.74 6.42
N PRO A 11 27.37 -5.40 5.14
CA PRO A 11 26.05 -4.87 4.77
C PRO A 11 25.01 -5.95 5.07
N ILE A 12 24.11 -5.67 6.01
CA ILE A 12 22.91 -6.49 6.21
C ILE A 12 22.04 -6.17 5.00
N PHE A 13 22.09 -7.01 3.98
CA PHE A 13 21.05 -7.01 2.95
C PHE A 13 19.77 -7.44 3.66
N GLY A 14 18.90 -6.50 3.95
CA GLY A 14 17.56 -6.77 4.41
C GLY A 14 16.83 -7.55 3.33
N PHE A 15 16.84 -8.87 3.40
CA PHE A 15 15.90 -9.68 2.65
C PHE A 15 14.52 -9.29 3.14
N GLY A 16 13.68 -8.75 2.26
CA GLY A 16 12.31 -8.42 2.60
C GLY A 16 11.66 -9.63 3.28
N GLN A 17 10.93 -9.38 4.37
CA GLN A 17 10.28 -10.43 5.13
C GLN A 17 9.38 -11.26 4.21
N VAL A 18 9.57 -12.57 4.17
CA VAL A 18 8.67 -13.52 3.49
C VAL A 18 7.64 -13.98 4.50
N VAL A 19 6.37 -13.80 4.16
CA VAL A 19 5.22 -14.22 4.97
C VAL A 19 4.70 -15.55 4.44
N ASN A 20 4.63 -16.57 5.30
CA ASN A 20 4.12 -17.92 4.99
C ASN A 20 3.07 -18.41 5.99
N THR A 21 2.62 -17.54 6.89
CA THR A 21 1.57 -17.83 7.88
C THR A 21 0.36 -16.97 7.60
N PHE A 22 -0.82 -17.59 7.47
CA PHE A 22 -2.05 -16.93 7.07
C PHE A 22 -3.20 -17.21 8.04
N PRO A 23 -4.21 -16.31 8.17
CA PRO A 23 -4.29 -15.03 7.46
C PRO A 23 -3.20 -14.04 7.90
N TRP A 24 -2.65 -13.29 6.95
CA TRP A 24 -1.82 -12.13 7.23
C TRP A 24 -2.70 -10.88 7.20
N THR A 25 -2.58 -10.03 8.20
CA THR A 25 -3.33 -8.78 8.31
C THR A 25 -2.40 -7.62 8.64
N ASN A 26 -2.72 -6.44 8.13
CA ASN A 26 -2.09 -5.18 8.54
C ASN A 26 -3.21 -4.18 8.82
N ASP A 27 -3.37 -3.80 10.08
CA ASP A 27 -4.34 -2.80 10.54
C ASP A 27 -3.72 -1.41 10.70
N PHE A 28 -2.42 -1.31 10.45
CA PHE A 28 -1.60 -0.10 10.58
C PHE A 28 -1.46 0.46 12.01
N GLU A 29 -2.11 -0.11 13.01
CA GLU A 29 -2.06 0.36 14.40
C GLU A 29 -0.69 0.17 15.04
N SER A 30 0.09 -0.77 14.54
CA SER A 30 1.48 -1.00 14.94
C SER A 30 2.48 -0.10 14.22
N PHE A 31 2.03 0.87 13.45
CA PHE A 31 2.85 1.79 12.63
C PHE A 31 3.74 1.06 11.61
N ILE A 32 3.36 -0.15 11.21
CA ILE A 32 4.06 -0.92 10.19
C ILE A 32 3.62 -0.39 8.83
N THR A 33 4.53 0.25 8.12
CA THR A 33 4.33 0.69 6.74
C THR A 33 4.60 -0.47 5.77
N LEU A 34 4.04 -0.34 4.58
CA LEU A 34 4.38 -1.18 3.44
C LEU A 34 5.70 -0.70 2.81
N GLN A 35 6.19 -1.42 1.82
CA GLN A 35 7.42 -1.05 1.11
C GLN A 35 7.09 -0.04 0.00
N GLU A 36 7.66 1.16 0.06
CA GLU A 36 7.47 2.19 -0.96
C GLU A 36 8.35 1.95 -2.20
N ASP A 37 7.89 2.40 -3.37
CA ASP A 37 8.68 2.41 -4.60
C ASP A 37 9.60 3.64 -4.61
N PRO A 38 10.93 3.47 -4.60
CA PRO A 38 11.84 4.61 -4.58
C PRO A 38 11.94 5.36 -5.92
N ASN A 39 11.27 4.91 -6.96
CA ASN A 39 11.41 5.43 -8.33
C ASN A 39 10.12 6.10 -8.84
N ASP A 40 9.10 6.25 -8.01
CA ASP A 40 7.88 6.98 -8.38
C ASP A 40 7.84 8.41 -7.80
N ASN A 41 6.67 8.99 -7.59
CA ASN A 41 6.58 10.43 -7.29
C ASN A 41 6.49 10.72 -5.78
N GLY A 42 6.35 9.71 -4.93
CA GLY A 42 6.30 9.87 -3.47
C GLY A 42 5.74 8.65 -2.75
N ASP A 43 5.63 8.77 -1.45
CA ASP A 43 5.31 7.65 -0.56
C ASP A 43 3.85 7.70 -0.09
N TRP A 44 3.28 6.54 0.14
CA TRP A 44 2.07 6.42 0.96
C TRP A 44 2.42 6.70 2.42
N MET A 45 1.48 7.25 3.17
CA MET A 45 1.72 7.69 4.55
C MET A 45 0.68 7.16 5.52
N LEU A 46 1.08 6.93 6.76
CA LEU A 46 0.15 6.67 7.86
C LEU A 46 -0.56 7.96 8.29
N LYS A 47 -1.87 7.86 8.51
CA LYS A 47 -2.72 8.96 8.95
C LYS A 47 -3.70 8.50 10.01
N GLN A 48 -3.96 9.35 10.98
CA GLN A 48 -5.04 9.22 11.95
C GLN A 48 -5.98 10.41 11.82
N GLY A 49 -7.29 10.18 12.01
CA GLY A 49 -8.30 11.24 11.89
C GLY A 49 -8.53 11.71 10.46
N PRO A 50 -9.14 12.88 10.23
CA PRO A 50 -9.51 13.35 8.92
C PRO A 50 -8.30 13.75 8.06
N THR A 51 -8.45 13.65 6.73
CA THR A 51 -7.51 14.27 5.79
C THR A 51 -7.52 15.78 5.94
N SER A 52 -6.40 16.42 5.54
CA SER A 52 -6.20 17.86 5.76
C SER A 52 -7.11 18.75 4.91
N SER A 53 -7.51 18.26 3.73
CA SER A 53 -8.32 18.99 2.77
C SER A 53 -9.81 18.72 2.99
N ALA A 54 -10.64 19.76 2.87
CA ALA A 54 -12.08 19.61 3.00
C ALA A 54 -12.69 18.92 1.77
N ASN A 55 -13.76 18.15 1.99
CA ASN A 55 -14.51 17.45 0.94
C ASN A 55 -13.70 16.40 0.17
N THR A 56 -12.70 15.83 0.80
CA THR A 56 -11.89 14.74 0.23
C THR A 56 -11.38 13.82 1.35
N GLY A 57 -11.17 12.54 1.02
CA GLY A 57 -10.69 11.52 1.94
C GLY A 57 -11.65 11.18 3.08
N PRO A 58 -11.27 10.25 3.95
CA PRO A 58 -12.05 9.83 5.10
C PRO A 58 -11.95 10.80 6.29
N SER A 59 -12.91 10.70 7.21
CA SER A 59 -12.85 11.36 8.52
C SER A 59 -12.06 10.59 9.58
N GLY A 60 -11.71 9.35 9.31
CA GLY A 60 -10.96 8.43 10.18
C GLY A 60 -10.84 7.06 9.52
N ASP A 61 -10.24 6.10 10.23
CA ASP A 61 -10.11 4.73 9.75
C ASP A 61 -11.46 4.02 9.61
N HIS A 62 -11.47 2.89 8.87
CA HIS A 62 -12.67 2.09 8.67
C HIS A 62 -13.20 1.46 9.96
N THR A 63 -12.30 0.93 10.80
CA THR A 63 -12.67 -0.02 11.85
C THR A 63 -13.15 0.65 13.12
N THR A 64 -12.46 1.70 13.56
CA THR A 64 -12.72 2.38 14.82
C THR A 64 -13.17 3.83 14.66
N GLY A 65 -12.91 4.44 13.51
CA GLY A 65 -13.06 5.87 13.25
C GLY A 65 -11.97 6.74 13.86
N ASN A 66 -11.06 6.16 14.66
CA ASN A 66 -9.98 6.86 15.36
C ASN A 66 -8.62 6.18 15.22
N GLY A 67 -8.54 5.08 14.51
CA GLY A 67 -7.31 4.33 14.24
C GLY A 67 -6.52 4.91 13.07
N MET A 68 -5.50 4.15 12.66
CA MET A 68 -4.62 4.51 11.56
C MET A 68 -5.13 3.97 10.22
N TYR A 69 -4.83 4.67 9.15
CA TYR A 69 -4.99 4.20 7.77
C TYR A 69 -3.83 4.68 6.91
N TYR A 70 -3.64 4.03 5.80
CA TYR A 70 -2.59 4.34 4.84
C TYR A 70 -3.16 5.16 3.69
N TYR A 71 -2.53 6.29 3.31
CA TYR A 71 -3.11 7.19 2.32
C TYR A 71 -2.05 7.89 1.47
N VAL A 72 -2.48 8.40 0.33
CA VAL A 72 -1.70 9.27 -0.54
C VAL A 72 -2.11 10.72 -0.31
N GLU A 73 -1.15 11.59 -0.02
CA GLU A 73 -1.37 13.03 0.06
C GLU A 73 -1.22 13.63 -1.34
N SER A 74 -2.34 14.05 -1.92
CA SER A 74 -2.36 14.60 -3.27
C SER A 74 -2.26 16.12 -3.35
N SER A 75 -1.99 16.83 -2.24
CA SER A 75 -1.71 18.28 -2.29
C SER A 75 -0.46 18.57 -3.11
N TYR A 76 -0.36 19.79 -3.66
CA TYR A 76 0.81 20.16 -4.46
C TYR A 76 2.14 19.86 -3.74
N PRO A 77 3.11 19.20 -4.38
CA PRO A 77 3.19 18.82 -5.80
C PRO A 77 2.60 17.43 -6.13
N GLY A 78 1.81 16.80 -5.24
CA GLY A 78 1.26 15.45 -5.38
C GLY A 78 0.17 15.31 -6.46
N TYR A 79 -0.08 16.31 -7.28
CA TYR A 79 -0.95 16.29 -8.47
C TYR A 79 -0.36 17.17 -9.59
N PRO A 80 -0.81 17.07 -10.85
CA PRO A 80 -1.67 16.04 -11.43
C PRO A 80 -0.89 14.78 -11.85
N ASN A 81 -1.61 13.68 -11.93
CA ASN A 81 -1.10 12.42 -12.51
C ASN A 81 0.21 11.90 -11.88
N GLN A 82 0.42 12.21 -10.60
CA GLN A 82 1.56 11.68 -9.86
C GLN A 82 1.27 10.24 -9.42
N VAL A 83 2.27 9.41 -9.46
CA VAL A 83 2.19 7.98 -9.14
C VAL A 83 2.80 7.74 -7.76
N PHE A 84 2.13 6.93 -6.95
CA PHE A 84 2.55 6.51 -5.62
C PHE A 84 2.30 5.01 -5.50
N THR A 85 3.35 4.24 -5.37
CA THR A 85 3.27 2.79 -5.35
C THR A 85 3.82 2.22 -4.06
N THR A 86 3.03 1.38 -3.40
CA THR A 86 3.48 0.64 -2.23
C THR A 86 3.26 -0.86 -2.40
N TYR A 87 4.07 -1.66 -1.73
CA TYR A 87 4.10 -3.12 -1.87
C TYR A 87 3.93 -3.81 -0.53
N THR A 88 3.15 -4.88 -0.52
CA THR A 88 3.13 -5.80 0.63
C THR A 88 4.48 -6.52 0.78
N PRO A 89 4.73 -7.18 1.91
CA PRO A 89 5.77 -8.20 1.98
C PRO A 89 5.59 -9.26 0.89
N MET A 90 6.65 -10.03 0.63
CA MET A 90 6.55 -11.22 -0.21
C MET A 90 5.72 -12.29 0.54
N PHE A 91 4.71 -12.81 -0.11
CA PHE A 91 3.92 -13.95 0.38
C PHE A 91 4.41 -15.25 -0.28
N ASP A 92 4.71 -16.26 0.52
CA ASP A 92 4.86 -17.63 0.06
C ASP A 92 3.57 -18.40 0.38
N VAL A 93 2.83 -18.72 -0.66
CA VAL A 93 1.49 -19.34 -0.58
C VAL A 93 1.46 -20.73 -1.23
N SER A 94 2.62 -21.33 -1.48
CA SER A 94 2.77 -22.61 -2.16
C SER A 94 1.98 -23.75 -1.48
N ALA A 95 1.83 -23.70 -0.15
CA ALA A 95 1.07 -24.65 0.64
C ALA A 95 -0.35 -24.18 1.01
N THR A 96 -0.80 -23.01 0.50
CA THR A 96 -2.06 -22.38 0.91
C THR A 96 -3.13 -22.56 -0.17
N PRO A 97 -4.19 -23.35 0.06
CA PRO A 97 -5.34 -23.42 -0.84
C PRO A 97 -6.22 -22.16 -0.67
N GLY A 98 -6.87 -21.72 -1.76
CA GLY A 98 -7.91 -20.69 -1.69
C GLY A 98 -7.40 -19.32 -1.21
N LYS A 99 -6.55 -18.69 -2.00
CA LYS A 99 -5.92 -17.40 -1.69
C LYS A 99 -6.85 -16.23 -1.99
N VAL A 100 -6.91 -15.26 -1.10
CA VAL A 100 -7.74 -14.06 -1.23
C VAL A 100 -6.98 -12.85 -0.75
N LEU A 101 -7.02 -11.78 -1.55
CA LEU A 101 -6.73 -10.43 -1.09
C LEU A 101 -8.04 -9.76 -0.69
N SER A 102 -8.09 -9.13 0.47
CA SER A 102 -9.20 -8.25 0.85
C SER A 102 -8.69 -7.05 1.62
N PHE A 103 -9.35 -5.91 1.41
CA PHE A 103 -9.02 -4.66 2.10
C PHE A 103 -10.19 -3.68 2.05
N TRP A 104 -10.14 -2.66 2.89
CA TRP A 104 -11.04 -1.52 2.83
C TRP A 104 -10.34 -0.35 2.13
N TYR A 105 -11.07 0.34 1.26
CA TYR A 105 -10.57 1.54 0.58
C TYR A 105 -11.58 2.68 0.67
N HIS A 106 -11.09 3.91 0.59
CA HIS A 106 -11.87 5.13 0.58
C HIS A 106 -11.36 6.06 -0.52
N MET A 107 -12.20 6.40 -1.48
CA MET A 107 -11.85 7.27 -2.60
C MET A 107 -12.94 8.32 -2.75
N TYR A 108 -12.77 9.44 -2.07
CA TYR A 108 -13.71 10.56 -2.07
C TYR A 108 -13.02 11.87 -2.37
N GLY A 109 -13.50 12.58 -3.41
CA GLY A 109 -12.99 13.85 -3.88
C GLY A 109 -13.42 14.10 -5.32
N THR A 110 -13.57 15.37 -5.72
CA THR A 110 -14.09 15.74 -7.06
C THR A 110 -13.08 15.48 -8.17
N ALA A 111 -11.79 15.45 -7.86
CA ALA A 111 -10.69 15.19 -8.79
C ALA A 111 -9.95 13.90 -8.42
N MET A 112 -10.66 12.92 -7.90
CA MET A 112 -10.10 11.62 -7.51
C MET A 112 -9.50 10.92 -8.73
N GLY A 113 -8.30 10.37 -8.56
CA GLY A 113 -7.60 9.58 -9.57
C GLY A 113 -7.94 8.10 -9.50
N ASP A 114 -6.93 7.26 -9.70
CA ASP A 114 -7.09 5.82 -9.82
C ASP A 114 -6.31 5.08 -8.72
N LEU A 115 -6.83 3.94 -8.29
CA LEU A 115 -6.15 2.93 -7.48
C LEU A 115 -6.08 1.63 -8.27
N GLU A 116 -4.90 1.31 -8.79
CA GLU A 116 -4.61 0.03 -9.44
C GLU A 116 -4.09 -0.97 -8.42
N ILE A 117 -4.60 -2.18 -8.45
CA ILE A 117 -4.16 -3.31 -7.65
C ILE A 117 -3.49 -4.32 -8.58
N ALA A 118 -2.28 -4.75 -8.26
CA ALA A 118 -1.55 -5.70 -9.09
C ALA A 118 -0.84 -6.78 -8.27
N ILE A 119 -0.61 -7.92 -8.92
CA ILE A 119 0.24 -8.99 -8.42
C ILE A 119 1.62 -8.87 -9.05
N ILE A 120 2.67 -9.01 -8.23
CA ILE A 120 4.04 -9.13 -8.70
C ILE A 120 4.55 -10.50 -8.34
N SER A 121 4.78 -11.35 -9.35
CA SER A 121 5.32 -12.70 -9.19
C SER A 121 6.40 -12.96 -10.23
N GLY A 122 7.55 -13.48 -9.79
CA GLY A 122 8.68 -13.76 -10.68
C GLY A 122 9.18 -12.52 -11.44
N GLY A 123 9.03 -11.32 -10.89
CA GLY A 123 9.38 -10.05 -11.53
C GLY A 123 8.34 -9.53 -12.53
N THR A 124 7.25 -10.25 -12.75
CA THR A 124 6.16 -9.82 -13.65
C THR A 124 5.10 -9.05 -12.87
N TYR A 125 4.76 -7.86 -13.33
CA TYR A 125 3.68 -7.01 -12.83
C TYR A 125 2.40 -7.33 -13.60
N THR A 126 1.35 -7.76 -12.89
CA THR A 126 0.06 -8.15 -13.49
C THR A 126 -1.07 -7.41 -12.78
N PRO A 127 -1.66 -6.38 -13.39
CA PRO A 127 -2.85 -5.72 -12.84
C PRO A 127 -4.00 -6.72 -12.71
N ILE A 128 -4.75 -6.62 -11.60
CA ILE A 128 -5.96 -7.41 -11.35
C ILE A 128 -7.22 -6.55 -11.32
N ASP A 129 -7.09 -5.27 -10.93
CA ASP A 129 -8.19 -4.32 -10.98
C ASP A 129 -7.68 -2.87 -10.95
N THR A 130 -8.56 -1.95 -11.36
CA THR A 130 -8.37 -0.50 -11.24
C THR A 130 -9.67 0.15 -10.80
N ILE A 131 -9.67 0.75 -9.62
CA ILE A 131 -10.78 1.53 -9.08
C ILE A 131 -10.56 2.99 -9.45
N SER A 132 -11.46 3.57 -10.23
CA SER A 132 -11.27 4.90 -10.83
C SER A 132 -12.27 5.92 -10.31
N GLY A 133 -11.77 7.11 -10.04
CA GLY A 133 -12.57 8.29 -9.72
C GLY A 133 -13.22 8.26 -8.34
N ASN A 134 -14.12 9.22 -8.15
CA ASN A 134 -14.84 9.42 -6.88
C ASN A 134 -15.82 8.28 -6.59
N GLN A 135 -15.60 7.55 -5.52
CA GLN A 135 -16.46 6.46 -5.07
C GLN A 135 -17.49 6.93 -4.00
N GLY A 136 -17.40 8.18 -3.55
CA GLY A 136 -18.24 8.71 -2.48
C GLY A 136 -17.57 8.66 -1.11
N ASN A 137 -18.18 9.36 -0.14
CA ASN A 137 -17.60 9.53 1.20
C ASN A 137 -17.96 8.35 2.12
N GLN A 138 -17.43 7.19 1.80
CA GLN A 138 -17.55 5.99 2.64
C GLN A 138 -16.43 5.00 2.35
N TRP A 139 -16.21 4.07 3.28
CA TRP A 139 -15.32 2.94 3.09
C TRP A 139 -16.02 1.83 2.32
N TYR A 140 -15.30 1.24 1.37
CA TYR A 140 -15.74 0.10 0.56
C TYR A 140 -14.84 -1.10 0.77
N PHE A 141 -15.45 -2.27 0.78
CA PHE A 141 -14.73 -3.54 0.89
C PHE A 141 -14.38 -4.07 -0.50
N ALA A 142 -13.09 -4.33 -0.71
CA ALA A 142 -12.59 -4.99 -1.91
C ALA A 142 -12.21 -6.45 -1.61
N TYR A 143 -12.47 -7.33 -2.57
CA TYR A 143 -12.25 -8.76 -2.44
C TYR A 143 -11.80 -9.34 -3.78
N TYR A 144 -10.61 -9.94 -3.84
CA TYR A 144 -10.03 -10.51 -5.06
C TYR A 144 -9.51 -11.92 -4.80
N PRO A 145 -10.10 -12.96 -5.43
CA PRO A 145 -9.51 -14.29 -5.45
C PRO A 145 -8.16 -14.25 -6.19
N ILE A 146 -7.12 -14.77 -5.56
CA ILE A 146 -5.79 -14.86 -6.15
C ILE A 146 -5.58 -16.27 -6.71
N THR A 147 -5.38 -16.36 -8.01
CA THR A 147 -5.18 -17.64 -8.68
C THR A 147 -3.71 -17.86 -9.07
N ALA A 148 -3.28 -19.12 -8.97
CA ALA A 148 -2.13 -19.70 -9.66
C ALA A 148 -0.76 -19.05 -9.48
N VAL A 149 -0.34 -18.68 -8.25
CA VAL A 149 1.05 -18.31 -7.96
C VAL A 149 1.50 -18.90 -6.62
N ASP A 150 2.76 -19.31 -6.53
CA ASP A 150 3.34 -19.88 -5.31
C ASP A 150 3.91 -18.78 -4.40
N SER A 151 4.44 -17.70 -5.00
CA SER A 151 4.92 -16.53 -4.27
C SER A 151 4.65 -15.24 -5.03
N PHE A 152 4.26 -14.18 -4.29
CA PHE A 152 3.95 -12.88 -4.87
C PHE A 152 3.98 -11.76 -3.83
N LYS A 153 4.03 -10.53 -4.34
CA LYS A 153 3.65 -9.31 -3.61
C LYS A 153 2.38 -8.73 -4.22
N ILE A 154 1.64 -7.97 -3.43
CA ILE A 154 0.61 -7.06 -3.96
C ILE A 154 1.23 -5.67 -4.10
N ALA A 155 0.97 -5.03 -5.22
CA ALA A 155 1.21 -3.60 -5.42
C ALA A 155 -0.13 -2.86 -5.32
N PHE A 156 -0.13 -1.75 -4.58
CA PHE A 156 -1.16 -0.72 -4.61
C PHE A 156 -0.56 0.51 -5.25
N LYS A 157 -1.03 0.85 -6.45
CA LYS A 157 -0.54 2.00 -7.21
C LYS A 157 -1.63 3.04 -7.34
N ALA A 158 -1.47 4.15 -6.65
CA ALA A 158 -2.33 5.31 -6.81
C ALA A 158 -1.79 6.22 -7.91
N THR A 159 -2.68 6.70 -8.78
CA THR A 159 -2.38 7.80 -9.71
C THR A 159 -3.31 8.94 -9.35
N THR A 160 -2.75 10.09 -8.96
CA THR A 160 -3.57 11.24 -8.53
C THR A 160 -4.30 11.88 -9.69
N GLY A 161 -5.46 12.45 -9.41
CA GLY A 161 -6.26 13.17 -10.39
C GLY A 161 -5.70 14.55 -10.75
N SER A 162 -6.55 15.41 -11.26
CA SER A 162 -6.17 16.74 -11.74
C SER A 162 -5.96 17.78 -10.62
N SER A 163 -6.35 17.48 -9.39
CA SER A 163 -6.31 18.35 -8.21
C SER A 163 -6.24 17.53 -6.92
N PHE A 164 -6.07 18.21 -5.78
CA PHE A 164 -6.04 17.61 -4.44
C PHE A 164 -7.44 17.24 -3.88
N THR A 165 -8.54 17.51 -4.58
CA THR A 165 -9.93 17.30 -4.11
C THR A 165 -10.63 16.20 -4.87
#